data_1195fc109497ac26101e9110f3702408
#
_entry.id   1195fc109497ac26101e9110f3702408
#
_cell.length_a   1.000
_cell.length_b   1.000
_cell.length_c   1.000
_cell.angle_alpha   90.00
_cell.angle_beta   90.00
_cell.angle_gamma   90.00
#
_symmetry.space_group_name_H-M   'P 1'
#
loop_
_entity.id
_entity.type
_entity.pdbx_description
1 polymer ?
#
loop_
_entity_poly.entity_id
_entity_poly.type
_entity_poly.pdbx_seq_one_letter_code
_entity_poly.pdbx_strand_id
1 'polypeptide(L)'
;MAVKNGVDLVIEMPTLWSTSFAQRFAFGGVSLLNSLGCVDMLSFGSECGNIDELIECKNAINSEAVTEQMKENLEYGLSFASARSEALKTVCGNRFFDILEEPNNTLGIEYLQALDKLGSDMIPMTIKR
;
A
#
# COMPACT_ATOMS: atom_id res chain seq x y z
N MET A 1 4.27 23.57 -9.83
CA MET A 1 3.44 22.96 -10.90
C MET A 1 2.07 22.52 -10.37
N ALA A 2 1.98 21.77 -9.26
CA ALA A 2 0.71 21.29 -8.69
C ALA A 2 -0.31 22.41 -8.40
N VAL A 3 0.09 23.47 -7.69
CA VAL A 3 -0.79 24.60 -7.36
C VAL A 3 -1.33 25.31 -8.62
N LYS A 4 -0.53 25.38 -9.71
CA LYS A 4 -1.00 25.95 -10.99
C LYS A 4 -2.10 25.10 -11.68
N ASN A 5 -2.22 23.83 -11.26
CA ASN A 5 -3.21 22.88 -11.77
C ASN A 5 -4.37 22.64 -10.80
N GLY A 6 -4.59 23.56 -9.86
CA GLY A 6 -5.76 23.55 -8.96
C GLY A 6 -5.56 22.87 -7.62
N VAL A 7 -4.32 22.56 -7.24
CA VAL A 7 -4.01 22.05 -5.88
C VAL A 7 -3.90 23.21 -4.91
N ASP A 8 -4.68 23.20 -3.84
CA ASP A 8 -4.73 24.30 -2.84
C ASP A 8 -3.52 24.29 -1.90
N LEU A 9 -3.02 23.11 -1.54
CA LEU A 9 -1.91 22.93 -0.61
C LEU A 9 -0.95 21.85 -1.09
N VAL A 10 0.33 22.14 -1.05
CA VAL A 10 1.41 21.17 -1.29
C VAL A 10 2.24 21.04 -0.02
N ILE A 11 2.38 19.81 0.47
CA ILE A 11 3.18 19.52 1.65
C ILE A 11 4.40 18.70 1.22
N GLU A 12 5.57 19.19 1.60
CA GLU A 12 6.80 18.44 1.37
C GLU A 12 6.91 17.28 2.35
N MET A 13 7.15 16.09 1.81
CA MET A 13 7.38 14.91 2.63
C MET A 13 8.83 14.92 3.16
N PRO A 14 9.06 14.77 4.47
CA PRO A 14 10.42 14.73 5.02
C PRO A 14 11.29 13.67 4.35
N THR A 15 12.57 14.00 4.11
CA THR A 15 13.52 13.15 3.38
C THR A 15 13.63 11.74 3.97
N LEU A 16 13.53 11.61 5.28
CA LEU A 16 13.55 10.32 5.97
C LEU A 16 12.49 9.33 5.44
N TRP A 17 11.32 9.84 5.06
CA TRP A 17 10.22 9.05 4.50
C TRP A 17 10.27 8.96 2.99
N SER A 18 10.56 10.09 2.31
CA SER A 18 10.54 10.16 0.83
C SER A 18 11.59 9.29 0.15
N THR A 19 12.69 8.97 0.84
CA THR A 19 13.79 8.11 0.35
C THR A 19 13.69 6.67 0.86
N SER A 20 12.64 6.34 1.58
CA SER A 20 12.43 5.00 2.16
C SER A 20 11.79 4.03 1.17
N PHE A 21 11.84 2.73 1.50
CA PHE A 21 11.09 1.72 0.76
C PHE A 21 9.55 1.91 0.91
N ALA A 22 8.78 1.32 0.00
CA ALA A 22 7.35 1.57 -0.20
C ALA A 22 6.52 1.60 1.10
N GLN A 23 6.71 0.63 1.99
CA GLN A 23 5.96 0.55 3.25
C GLN A 23 6.19 1.79 4.16
N ARG A 24 7.45 2.21 4.34
CA ARG A 24 7.78 3.39 5.16
C ARG A 24 7.36 4.68 4.46
N PHE A 25 7.57 4.76 3.15
CA PHE A 25 7.10 5.87 2.34
C PHE A 25 5.60 6.07 2.50
N ALA A 26 4.80 5.01 2.28
CA ALA A 26 3.35 5.05 2.42
C ALA A 26 2.92 5.45 3.83
N PHE A 27 3.50 4.84 4.86
CA PHE A 27 3.19 5.16 6.25
C PHE A 27 3.50 6.64 6.57
N GLY A 28 4.63 7.17 6.14
CA GLY A 28 4.99 8.57 6.34
C GLY A 28 4.02 9.53 5.65
N GLY A 29 3.66 9.27 4.38
CA GLY A 29 2.72 10.08 3.62
C GLY A 29 1.32 10.08 4.23
N VAL A 30 0.80 8.90 4.56
CA VAL A 30 -0.53 8.77 5.17
C VAL A 30 -0.55 9.40 6.57
N SER A 31 0.51 9.23 7.37
CA SER A 31 0.64 9.87 8.70
C SER A 31 0.58 11.39 8.61
N LEU A 32 1.27 11.99 7.62
CA LEU A 32 1.22 13.44 7.40
C LEU A 32 -0.19 13.91 7.12
N LEU A 33 -0.89 13.26 6.17
CA LEU A 33 -2.25 13.63 5.82
C LEU A 33 -3.22 13.41 6.98
N ASN A 34 -3.10 12.30 7.68
CA ASN A 34 -3.92 11.99 8.86
C ASN A 34 -3.74 13.01 9.98
N SER A 35 -2.50 13.52 10.17
CA SER A 35 -2.18 14.52 11.21
C SER A 35 -2.80 15.88 10.94
N LEU A 36 -3.23 16.18 9.72
CA LEU A 36 -3.92 17.44 9.39
C LEU A 36 -5.33 17.47 9.98
N GLY A 37 -5.95 16.33 10.24
CA GLY A 37 -7.29 16.23 10.84
C GLY A 37 -8.44 16.79 9.98
N CYS A 38 -8.19 17.09 8.71
CA CYS A 38 -9.17 17.67 7.78
C CYS A 38 -9.19 16.97 6.41
N VAL A 39 -8.51 15.84 6.27
CA VAL A 39 -8.46 15.08 5.02
C VAL A 39 -9.47 13.95 5.09
N ASP A 40 -10.46 13.96 4.22
CA ASP A 40 -11.53 12.97 4.17
C ASP A 40 -11.22 11.82 3.21
N MET A 41 -10.39 12.05 2.21
CA MET A 41 -10.12 11.08 1.15
C MET A 41 -8.64 11.01 0.79
N LEU A 42 -8.12 9.79 0.63
CA LEU A 42 -6.78 9.51 0.11
C LEU A 42 -6.90 9.00 -1.32
N SER A 43 -6.48 9.80 -2.30
CA SER A 43 -6.47 9.42 -3.71
C SER A 43 -5.06 9.10 -4.19
N PHE A 44 -4.91 7.98 -4.92
CA PHE A 44 -3.63 7.56 -5.50
C PHE A 44 -3.84 6.86 -6.85
N GLY A 45 -2.77 6.75 -7.65
CA GLY A 45 -2.81 6.03 -8.92
C GLY A 45 -2.43 4.56 -8.75
N SER A 46 -3.10 3.66 -9.49
CA SER A 46 -2.73 2.25 -9.58
C SER A 46 -2.90 1.73 -11.01
N GLU A 47 -2.22 0.65 -11.35
CA GLU A 47 -2.34 0.04 -12.67
C GLU A 47 -3.68 -0.68 -12.83
N CYS A 48 -4.17 -1.37 -11.80
CA CYS A 48 -5.48 -2.03 -11.86
C CYS A 48 -6.65 -1.04 -11.89
N GLY A 49 -6.53 0.12 -11.21
CA GLY A 49 -7.60 1.12 -11.13
C GLY A 49 -8.85 0.65 -10.38
N ASN A 50 -8.76 -0.40 -9.59
CA ASN A 50 -9.86 -1.00 -8.85
C ASN A 50 -9.51 -1.07 -7.36
N ILE A 51 -10.18 -0.25 -6.55
CA ILE A 51 -9.91 -0.17 -5.11
C ILE A 51 -10.30 -1.44 -4.37
N ASP A 52 -11.37 -2.11 -4.79
CA ASP A 52 -11.87 -3.33 -4.14
C ASP A 52 -10.87 -4.49 -4.32
N GLU A 53 -10.26 -4.62 -5.50
CA GLU A 53 -9.19 -5.60 -5.75
C GLU A 53 -7.96 -5.36 -4.88
N LEU A 54 -7.56 -4.09 -4.69
CA LEU A 54 -6.45 -3.74 -3.81
C LEU A 54 -6.76 -4.04 -2.34
N ILE A 55 -8.00 -3.78 -1.90
CA ILE A 55 -8.48 -4.11 -0.54
C ILE A 55 -8.50 -5.63 -0.34
N GLU A 56 -9.01 -6.38 -1.31
CA GLU A 56 -9.01 -7.86 -1.24
C GLU A 56 -7.59 -8.42 -1.15
N CYS A 57 -6.67 -7.90 -1.97
CA CYS A 57 -5.27 -8.30 -1.93
C CYS A 57 -4.62 -7.97 -0.58
N LYS A 58 -4.85 -6.75 -0.05
CA LYS A 58 -4.40 -6.36 1.30
C LYS A 58 -4.93 -7.30 2.38
N ASN A 59 -6.22 -7.64 2.34
CA ASN A 59 -6.83 -8.54 3.31
C ASN A 59 -6.24 -9.95 3.22
N ALA A 60 -5.99 -10.44 2.00
CA ALA A 60 -5.32 -11.71 1.79
C ALA A 60 -3.90 -11.73 2.38
N ILE A 61 -3.11 -10.66 2.15
CA ILE A 61 -1.76 -10.50 2.73
C ILE A 61 -1.79 -10.58 4.26
N ASN A 62 -2.80 -10.00 4.88
CA ASN A 62 -2.94 -9.93 6.34
C ASN A 62 -3.66 -11.14 6.93
N SER A 63 -4.06 -12.11 6.12
CA SER A 63 -4.67 -13.36 6.61
C SER A 63 -3.65 -14.19 7.41
N GLU A 64 -4.15 -14.94 8.39
CA GLU A 64 -3.33 -15.82 9.23
C GLU A 64 -2.52 -16.81 8.39
N ALA A 65 -3.17 -17.46 7.42
CA ALA A 65 -2.53 -18.43 6.55
C ALA A 65 -1.36 -17.85 5.74
N VAL A 66 -1.52 -16.64 5.16
CA VAL A 66 -0.45 -15.98 4.42
C VAL A 66 0.65 -15.51 5.37
N THR A 67 0.29 -15.03 6.54
CA THR A 67 1.26 -14.57 7.56
C THR A 67 2.13 -15.73 8.07
N GLU A 68 1.56 -16.90 8.31
CA GLU A 68 2.29 -18.10 8.72
C GLU A 68 3.22 -18.58 7.59
N GLN A 69 2.70 -18.70 6.37
CA GLN A 69 3.51 -19.11 5.22
C GLN A 69 4.65 -18.12 4.94
N MET A 70 4.41 -16.83 5.16
CA MET A 70 5.42 -15.80 5.00
C MET A 70 6.55 -15.93 6.05
N LYS A 71 6.23 -16.28 7.30
CA LYS A 71 7.24 -16.56 8.33
C LYS A 71 8.13 -17.72 7.93
N GLU A 72 7.54 -18.83 7.48
CA GLU A 72 8.30 -19.98 6.99
C GLU A 72 9.23 -19.58 5.84
N ASN A 73 8.73 -18.84 4.86
CA ASN A 73 9.51 -18.39 3.71
C ASN A 73 10.71 -17.49 4.13
N LEU A 74 10.52 -16.64 5.15
CA LEU A 74 11.59 -15.82 5.71
C LEU A 74 12.65 -16.68 6.42
N GLU A 75 12.25 -17.72 7.13
CA GLU A 75 13.19 -18.67 7.77
C GLU A 75 14.03 -19.42 6.73
N TYR A 76 13.50 -19.66 5.54
CA TYR A 76 14.25 -20.21 4.39
C TYR A 76 15.19 -19.19 3.71
N GLY A 77 15.23 -17.93 4.20
CA GLY A 77 16.16 -16.90 3.72
C GLY A 77 15.65 -16.09 2.53
N LEU A 78 14.38 -16.14 2.19
CA LEU A 78 13.81 -15.26 1.17
C LEU A 78 13.80 -13.79 1.64
N SER A 79 13.90 -12.86 0.70
CA SER A 79 13.67 -11.45 0.98
C SER A 79 12.20 -11.22 1.39
N PHE A 80 11.91 -10.14 2.11
CA PHE A 80 10.56 -9.81 2.55
C PHE A 80 9.56 -9.76 1.38
N ALA A 81 9.94 -9.14 0.27
CA ALA A 81 9.10 -9.04 -0.93
C ALA A 81 8.83 -10.42 -1.56
N SER A 82 9.88 -11.25 -1.70
CA SER A 82 9.77 -12.60 -2.22
C SER A 82 8.96 -13.51 -1.30
N ALA A 83 9.20 -13.43 0.01
CA ALA A 83 8.46 -14.22 1.01
C ALA A 83 6.96 -13.93 0.96
N ARG A 84 6.58 -12.65 0.83
CA ARG A 84 5.18 -12.20 0.70
C ARG A 84 4.55 -12.71 -0.60
N SER A 85 5.22 -12.53 -1.72
CA SER A 85 4.72 -12.97 -3.04
C SER A 85 4.51 -14.49 -3.09
N GLU A 86 5.49 -15.27 -2.63
CA GLU A 86 5.39 -16.73 -2.59
C GLU A 86 4.32 -17.22 -1.60
N ALA A 87 4.17 -16.58 -0.44
CA ALA A 87 3.13 -16.91 0.53
C ALA A 87 1.72 -16.70 -0.06
N LEU A 88 1.50 -15.57 -0.72
CA LEU A 88 0.23 -15.30 -1.41
C LEU A 88 -0.04 -16.31 -2.53
N LYS A 89 0.98 -16.65 -3.31
CA LYS A 89 0.86 -17.64 -4.37
C LYS A 89 0.52 -19.02 -3.82
N THR A 90 1.12 -19.41 -2.72
CA THR A 90 0.86 -20.71 -2.05
C THR A 90 -0.56 -20.80 -1.51
N VAL A 91 -1.06 -19.73 -0.86
CA VAL A 91 -2.37 -19.71 -0.19
C VAL A 91 -3.51 -19.37 -1.13
N CYS A 92 -3.31 -18.37 -2.02
CA CYS A 92 -4.36 -17.79 -2.87
C CYS A 92 -4.22 -18.18 -4.36
N GLY A 93 -3.19 -18.95 -4.72
CA GLY A 93 -2.87 -19.22 -6.12
C GLY A 93 -2.39 -17.97 -6.84
N ASN A 94 -2.65 -17.89 -8.14
CA ASN A 94 -2.21 -16.76 -8.97
C ASN A 94 -3.15 -15.54 -8.93
N ARG A 95 -4.20 -15.58 -8.09
CA ARG A 95 -5.25 -14.54 -8.06
C ARG A 95 -4.72 -13.12 -7.93
N PHE A 96 -3.68 -12.91 -7.10
CA PHE A 96 -3.11 -11.59 -6.82
C PHE A 96 -1.72 -11.38 -7.43
N PHE A 97 -1.27 -12.31 -8.25
CA PHE A 97 0.07 -12.26 -8.84
C PHE A 97 0.25 -11.00 -9.70
N ASP A 98 -0.64 -10.78 -10.66
CA ASP A 98 -0.58 -9.63 -11.56
C ASP A 98 -0.68 -8.29 -10.81
N ILE A 99 -1.43 -8.26 -9.68
CA ILE A 99 -1.55 -7.06 -8.85
C ILE A 99 -0.22 -6.70 -8.21
N LEU A 100 0.50 -7.69 -7.69
CA LEU A 100 1.76 -7.49 -6.96
C LEU A 100 2.97 -7.26 -7.86
N GLU A 101 2.91 -7.62 -9.13
CA GLU A 101 3.99 -7.32 -10.09
C GLU A 101 4.04 -5.82 -10.44
N GLU A 102 2.94 -5.11 -10.27
CA GLU A 102 2.82 -3.71 -10.65
C GLU A 102 3.17 -2.78 -9.47
N PRO A 103 4.13 -1.85 -9.66
CA PRO A 103 4.68 -1.06 -8.55
C PRO A 103 3.68 -0.11 -7.90
N ASN A 104 2.75 0.51 -8.67
CA ASN A 104 1.77 1.40 -8.06
C ASN A 104 0.62 0.64 -7.40
N ASN A 105 0.28 -0.57 -7.84
CA ASN A 105 -0.62 -1.45 -7.10
C ASN A 105 -0.02 -1.82 -5.74
N THR A 106 1.25 -2.23 -5.73
CA THR A 106 1.98 -2.55 -4.49
C THR A 106 2.03 -1.34 -3.54
N LEU A 107 2.34 -0.15 -4.07
CA LEU A 107 2.32 1.08 -3.27
C LEU A 107 0.92 1.41 -2.75
N GLY A 108 -0.12 1.19 -3.56
CA GLY A 108 -1.53 1.34 -3.16
C GLY A 108 -1.90 0.45 -1.97
N ILE A 109 -1.46 -0.81 -2.01
CA ILE A 109 -1.64 -1.75 -0.88
C ILE A 109 -0.96 -1.24 0.39
N GLU A 110 0.26 -0.68 0.28
CA GLU A 110 0.95 -0.10 1.43
C GLU A 110 0.23 1.13 2.00
N TYR A 111 -0.41 1.96 1.16
CA TYR A 111 -1.29 3.04 1.63
C TYR A 111 -2.49 2.50 2.41
N LEU A 112 -3.15 1.47 1.91
CA LEU A 112 -4.28 0.83 2.61
C LEU A 112 -3.84 0.24 3.96
N GLN A 113 -2.68 -0.40 4.02
CA GLN A 113 -2.12 -0.90 5.29
C GLN A 113 -1.78 0.23 6.27
N ALA A 114 -1.29 1.36 5.75
CA ALA A 114 -0.99 2.53 6.58
C ALA A 114 -2.27 3.15 7.17
N LEU A 115 -3.36 3.22 6.40
CA LEU A 115 -4.68 3.65 6.88
C LEU A 115 -5.15 2.78 8.04
N ASP A 116 -5.08 1.45 7.87
CA ASP A 116 -5.48 0.49 8.91
C ASP A 116 -4.64 0.66 10.20
N LYS A 117 -3.31 0.76 10.05
CA LYS A 117 -2.39 0.93 11.20
C LYS A 117 -2.62 2.22 11.99
N LEU A 118 -3.02 3.28 11.30
CA LEU A 118 -3.28 4.59 11.91
C LEU A 118 -4.69 4.71 12.45
N GLY A 119 -5.57 3.74 12.17
CA GLY A 119 -7.00 3.85 12.47
C GLY A 119 -7.62 5.10 11.81
N SER A 120 -7.20 5.39 10.57
CA SER A 120 -7.60 6.60 9.85
C SER A 120 -8.97 6.43 9.22
N ASP A 121 -9.81 7.47 9.34
CA ASP A 121 -11.13 7.53 8.71
C ASP A 121 -11.10 8.00 7.24
N MET A 122 -9.91 8.31 6.70
CA MET A 122 -9.78 8.70 5.29
C MET A 122 -10.26 7.59 4.36
N ILE A 123 -11.11 7.95 3.41
CA ILE A 123 -11.67 7.01 2.41
C ILE A 123 -10.62 6.82 1.29
N PRO A 124 -10.13 5.61 1.04
CA PRO A 124 -9.20 5.36 -0.04
C PRO A 124 -9.91 5.35 -1.40
N MET A 125 -9.27 5.97 -2.40
CA MET A 125 -9.72 5.95 -3.79
C MET A 125 -8.51 5.76 -4.71
N THR A 126 -8.66 4.97 -5.76
CA THR A 126 -7.62 4.83 -6.78
C THR A 126 -8.10 5.27 -8.16
N ILE A 127 -7.16 5.80 -8.93
CA ILE A 127 -7.37 6.21 -10.33
C ILE A 127 -6.46 5.35 -11.19
N LYS A 128 -7.01 4.80 -12.27
CA LYS A 128 -6.22 4.00 -13.23
C LYS A 128 -5.18 4.88 -13.93
N ARG A 129 -3.93 4.41 -13.92
CA ARG A 129 -2.81 5.06 -14.61
C ARG A 129 -2.63 4.53 -16.02
#